data_827cdcfdd6c583bfdd7e1990b61d1a02
#
_entry.id   827cdcfdd6c583bfdd7e1990b61d1a02
#
_cell.length_a   1.000
_cell.length_b   1.000
_cell.length_c   1.000
_cell.angle_alpha   90.00
_cell.angle_beta   90.00
_cell.angle_gamma   90.00
#
_symmetry.space_group_name_H-M   'P 1'
#
loop_
_entity.id
_entity.type
_entity.pdbx_description
1 polymer ?
#
loop_
_entity_poly.entity_id
_entity_poly.type
_entity_poly.pdbx_seq_one_letter_code
_entity_poly.pdbx_strand_id
1 'polypeptide(L)'
;MVLGAIVVLALVAGGLYWWRGNQLDDAFGVLAAQGQASLSRVRTLPSRGGGHLAVGQSHSYDERFPTSGIHNAVPVSPGFYGEVQPPTRLVHSIEHGHVVVYYENPGVDAIQFFKDWTSFYDGNWDGLVAVPATGLGSAVVLTAWQKMYRLDDFDPAAAAAFIDLYRGRGPENPVR
;
A
#
# COMPACT_ATOMS: atom_id res chain seq x y z
N MET A 1 44.38 4.62 5.54
CA MET A 1 43.58 5.67 4.91
C MET A 1 42.29 5.16 4.25
N VAL A 2 42.25 3.95 3.67
CA VAL A 2 41.04 3.41 3.00
C VAL A 2 39.88 3.17 3.97
N LEU A 3 40.12 2.66 5.18
CA LEU A 3 39.07 2.37 6.18
C LEU A 3 38.33 3.65 6.63
N GLY A 4 39.05 4.75 6.82
CA GLY A 4 38.47 6.04 7.20
C GLY A 4 37.54 6.63 6.12
N ALA A 5 37.91 6.46 4.84
CA ALA A 5 37.08 6.93 3.74
C ALA A 5 35.76 6.13 3.61
N ILE A 6 35.81 4.81 3.85
CA ILE A 6 34.61 3.94 3.82
C ILE A 6 33.64 4.32 4.94
N VAL A 7 34.15 4.58 6.15
CA VAL A 7 33.31 5.00 7.29
C VAL A 7 32.66 6.34 7.04
N VAL A 8 33.37 7.32 6.49
CA VAL A 8 32.82 8.63 6.16
C VAL A 8 31.74 8.53 5.08
N LEU A 9 31.97 7.73 4.03
CA LEU A 9 30.97 7.51 2.98
C LEU A 9 29.70 6.82 3.52
N ALA A 10 29.85 5.86 4.44
CA ALA A 10 28.72 5.19 5.07
C ALA A 10 27.90 6.16 5.96
N LEU A 11 28.57 7.05 6.71
CA LEU A 11 27.88 8.05 7.53
C LEU A 11 27.17 9.11 6.69
N VAL A 12 27.76 9.54 5.59
CA VAL A 12 27.14 10.49 4.66
C VAL A 12 25.94 9.85 3.97
N ALA A 13 26.08 8.62 3.48
CA ALA A 13 24.98 7.89 2.86
C ALA A 13 23.83 7.62 3.84
N GLY A 14 24.15 7.22 5.09
CA GLY A 14 23.17 7.03 6.16
C GLY A 14 22.45 8.34 6.54
N GLY A 15 23.19 9.43 6.64
CA GLY A 15 22.64 10.77 6.91
C GLY A 15 21.71 11.27 5.80
N LEU A 16 22.08 11.07 4.53
CA LEU A 16 21.26 11.43 3.38
C LEU A 16 19.99 10.55 3.29
N TYR A 17 20.11 9.27 3.58
CA TYR A 17 18.98 8.35 3.61
C TYR A 17 17.97 8.75 4.70
N TRP A 18 18.46 9.00 5.93
CA TRP A 18 17.63 9.45 7.04
C TRP A 18 16.96 10.81 6.76
N TRP A 19 17.71 11.79 6.24
CA TRP A 19 17.17 13.10 5.88
C TRP A 19 16.08 12.99 4.80
N ARG A 20 16.31 12.18 3.76
CA ARG A 20 15.31 11.93 2.71
C ARG A 20 14.07 11.23 3.26
N GLY A 21 14.23 10.26 4.16
CA GLY A 21 13.13 9.59 4.85
C GLY A 21 12.25 10.57 5.61
N ASN A 22 12.83 11.46 6.41
CA ASN A 22 12.08 12.47 7.14
C ASN A 22 11.33 13.44 6.22
N GLN A 23 11.95 13.86 5.10
CA GLN A 23 11.29 14.73 4.12
C GLN A 23 10.08 14.05 3.46
N LEU A 24 10.18 12.76 3.16
CA LEU A 24 9.06 11.99 2.59
C LEU A 24 7.93 11.83 3.60
N ASP A 25 8.23 11.58 4.86
CA ASP A 25 7.24 11.46 5.94
C ASP A 25 6.51 12.78 6.20
N ASP A 26 7.24 13.88 6.30
CA ASP A 26 6.68 15.21 6.46
C ASP A 26 5.78 15.59 5.28
N ALA A 27 6.24 15.36 4.05
CA ALA A 27 5.47 15.64 2.84
C ALA A 27 4.22 14.75 2.75
N PHE A 28 4.32 13.48 3.11
CA PHE A 28 3.19 12.56 3.18
C PHE A 28 2.17 13.02 4.23
N GLY A 29 2.61 13.41 5.43
CA GLY A 29 1.75 13.91 6.50
C GLY A 29 0.97 15.17 6.09
N VAL A 30 1.60 16.09 5.37
CA VAL A 30 0.93 17.28 4.82
C VAL A 30 -0.15 16.89 3.81
N LEU A 31 0.14 15.98 2.87
CA LEU A 31 -0.83 15.47 1.90
C LEU A 31 -1.98 14.76 2.60
N ALA A 32 -1.70 13.90 3.58
CA ALA A 32 -2.73 13.18 4.33
C ALA A 32 -3.68 14.14 5.06
N ALA A 33 -3.16 15.20 5.65
CA ALA A 33 -3.97 16.23 6.29
C ALA A 33 -4.87 16.99 5.30
N GLN A 34 -4.35 17.32 4.11
CA GLN A 34 -5.10 17.99 3.05
C GLN A 34 -6.22 17.11 2.49
N GLY A 35 -5.99 15.79 2.42
CA GLY A 35 -6.94 14.83 1.85
C GLY A 35 -8.07 14.39 2.78
N GLN A 36 -8.10 14.79 4.05
CA GLN A 36 -9.06 14.27 5.05
C GLN A 36 -10.53 14.38 4.62
N ALA A 37 -10.94 15.51 4.01
CA ALA A 37 -12.32 15.70 3.56
C ALA A 37 -12.74 14.67 2.49
N SER A 38 -11.81 14.14 1.72
CA SER A 38 -12.06 13.18 0.66
C SER A 38 -12.44 11.79 1.18
N LEU A 39 -12.13 11.47 2.44
CA LEU A 39 -12.41 10.20 3.10
C LEU A 39 -13.92 9.89 3.22
N SER A 40 -14.78 10.91 3.10
CA SER A 40 -16.24 10.72 3.01
C SER A 40 -16.66 9.85 1.81
N ARG A 41 -15.81 9.70 0.79
CA ARG A 41 -16.04 8.87 -0.40
C ARG A 41 -15.55 7.42 -0.22
N VAL A 42 -14.88 7.10 0.89
CA VAL A 42 -14.43 5.74 1.16
C VAL A 42 -15.62 4.83 1.39
N ARG A 43 -15.66 3.71 0.69
CA ARG A 43 -16.69 2.69 0.85
C ARG A 43 -16.27 1.70 1.91
N THR A 44 -17.19 1.43 2.85
CA THR A 44 -17.07 0.28 3.75
C THR A 44 -17.80 -0.90 3.12
N LEU A 45 -17.13 -2.02 2.99
CA LEU A 45 -17.67 -3.25 2.41
C LEU A 45 -17.93 -4.28 3.51
N PRO A 46 -18.95 -5.16 3.32
CA PRO A 46 -19.23 -6.21 4.28
C PRO A 46 -18.03 -7.16 4.39
N SER A 47 -17.80 -7.69 5.59
CA SER A 47 -16.83 -8.77 5.77
C SER A 47 -17.28 -10.03 5.00
N ARG A 48 -16.33 -10.64 4.30
CA ARG A 48 -16.46 -11.99 3.71
C ARG A 48 -15.77 -13.04 4.58
N GLY A 49 -15.49 -12.71 5.84
CA GLY A 49 -14.70 -13.55 6.72
C GLY A 49 -13.20 -13.38 6.49
N GLY A 50 -12.43 -14.36 6.93
CA GLY A 50 -10.97 -14.45 6.83
C GLY A 50 -10.53 -15.90 6.88
N GLY A 51 -9.25 -16.12 7.11
CA GLY A 51 -8.62 -17.43 7.25
C GLY A 51 -7.96 -17.95 5.98
N HIS A 52 -7.10 -18.94 6.16
CA HIS A 52 -6.20 -19.40 5.12
C HIS A 52 -6.77 -20.55 4.30
N LEU A 53 -6.49 -20.54 3.01
CA LEU A 53 -6.69 -21.65 2.11
C LEU A 53 -5.80 -22.84 2.51
N ALA A 54 -6.31 -24.05 2.48
CA ALA A 54 -5.50 -25.23 2.61
C ALA A 54 -4.54 -25.37 1.40
N VAL A 55 -3.45 -26.10 1.59
CA VAL A 55 -2.47 -26.34 0.52
C VAL A 55 -3.14 -26.97 -0.71
N GLY A 56 -2.92 -26.35 -1.86
CA GLY A 56 -3.50 -26.79 -3.15
C GLY A 56 -4.93 -26.29 -3.42
N GLN A 57 -5.57 -25.60 -2.48
CA GLN A 57 -6.85 -24.96 -2.73
C GLN A 57 -6.69 -23.62 -3.47
N SER A 58 -7.68 -23.29 -4.29
CA SER A 58 -7.83 -22.02 -4.96
C SER A 58 -9.13 -21.34 -4.55
N HIS A 59 -9.19 -20.02 -4.64
CA HIS A 59 -10.39 -19.24 -4.38
C HIS A 59 -10.50 -18.11 -5.40
N SER A 60 -11.72 -17.84 -5.82
CA SER A 60 -12.06 -16.69 -6.66
C SER A 60 -13.06 -15.82 -5.92
N TYR A 61 -12.85 -14.53 -5.97
CA TYR A 61 -13.75 -13.56 -5.38
C TYR A 61 -14.74 -13.04 -6.42
N ASP A 62 -15.96 -12.73 -5.98
CA ASP A 62 -16.96 -12.07 -6.82
C ASP A 62 -16.56 -10.59 -7.06
N GLU A 63 -15.90 -9.98 -6.08
CA GLU A 63 -15.41 -8.63 -6.18
C GLU A 63 -14.06 -8.57 -6.90
N ARG A 64 -13.94 -7.63 -7.83
CA ARG A 64 -12.70 -7.40 -8.58
C ARG A 64 -11.52 -7.00 -7.69
N PHE A 65 -11.77 -6.23 -6.65
CA PHE A 65 -10.80 -5.77 -5.66
C PHE A 65 -11.27 -6.21 -4.27
N PRO A 66 -11.05 -7.49 -3.91
CA PRO A 66 -11.52 -8.04 -2.66
C PRO A 66 -10.85 -7.36 -1.46
N THR A 67 -11.63 -7.13 -0.41
CA THR A 67 -11.15 -6.44 0.81
C THR A 67 -11.24 -7.30 2.06
N SER A 68 -11.68 -8.54 1.95
CA SER A 68 -11.73 -9.57 3.01
C SER A 68 -12.07 -10.91 2.37
N GLY A 69 -12.03 -11.98 3.14
CA GLY A 69 -12.41 -13.33 2.71
C GLY A 69 -11.29 -14.33 2.92
N ILE A 70 -11.58 -15.59 2.60
CA ILE A 70 -10.58 -16.67 2.66
C ILE A 70 -9.44 -16.37 1.67
N HIS A 71 -8.19 -16.58 2.08
CA HIS A 71 -7.04 -16.13 1.32
C HIS A 71 -5.83 -17.07 1.47
N ASN A 72 -4.78 -16.84 0.70
CA ASN A 72 -3.55 -17.62 0.73
C ASN A 72 -2.79 -17.37 2.05
N ALA A 73 -2.13 -18.40 2.58
CA ALA A 73 -1.31 -18.30 3.80
C ALA A 73 -0.03 -17.45 3.66
N VAL A 74 0.30 -17.00 2.44
CA VAL A 74 1.49 -16.16 2.20
C VAL A 74 1.04 -14.84 1.58
N PRO A 75 1.26 -13.68 2.25
CA PRO A 75 0.92 -12.38 1.71
C PRO A 75 1.83 -11.98 0.55
N VAL A 76 1.47 -10.90 -0.14
CA VAL A 76 2.39 -10.13 -0.98
C VAL A 76 3.15 -9.17 -0.06
N SER A 77 4.48 -9.16 -0.14
CA SER A 77 5.31 -8.22 0.61
C SER A 77 5.05 -6.78 0.17
N PRO A 78 5.27 -5.78 1.04
CA PRO A 78 5.26 -4.38 0.63
C PRO A 78 6.20 -4.12 -0.55
N GLY A 79 5.80 -3.21 -1.45
CA GLY A 79 6.62 -2.85 -2.60
C GLY A 79 5.82 -2.40 -3.82
N PHE A 80 6.55 -1.91 -4.82
CA PHE A 80 6.02 -1.55 -6.13
C PHE A 80 6.24 -2.69 -7.13
N TYR A 81 5.16 -3.21 -7.69
CA TYR A 81 5.17 -4.33 -8.62
C TYR A 81 4.84 -3.89 -10.05
N GLY A 82 5.57 -4.40 -11.01
CA GLY A 82 5.29 -4.26 -12.45
C GLY A 82 4.36 -5.34 -13.00
N GLU A 83 4.02 -6.36 -12.21
CA GLU A 83 3.20 -7.49 -12.60
C GLU A 83 2.01 -7.67 -11.64
N VAL A 84 0.90 -8.16 -12.19
CA VAL A 84 -0.31 -8.48 -11.41
C VAL A 84 0.02 -9.50 -10.32
N GLN A 85 -0.47 -9.27 -9.12
CA GLN A 85 -0.32 -10.17 -8.00
C GLN A 85 -1.61 -10.96 -7.73
N PRO A 86 -1.51 -12.21 -7.22
CA PRO A 86 -2.69 -13.02 -6.92
C PRO A 86 -3.62 -12.34 -5.90
N PRO A 87 -4.93 -12.19 -6.20
CA PRO A 87 -5.86 -11.53 -5.28
C PRO A 87 -5.92 -12.17 -3.89
N THR A 88 -5.80 -13.50 -3.81
CA THR A 88 -5.78 -14.21 -2.53
C THR A 88 -4.58 -13.85 -1.66
N ARG A 89 -3.43 -13.51 -2.25
CA ARG A 89 -2.25 -13.04 -1.52
C ARG A 89 -2.39 -11.58 -1.12
N LEU A 90 -3.03 -10.75 -1.97
CA LEU A 90 -3.31 -9.35 -1.66
C LEU A 90 -4.32 -9.20 -0.51
N VAL A 91 -5.33 -10.08 -0.42
CA VAL A 91 -6.26 -10.10 0.73
C VAL A 91 -5.52 -10.42 2.03
N HIS A 92 -4.55 -11.33 2.02
CA HIS A 92 -3.71 -11.57 3.20
C HIS A 92 -2.87 -10.32 3.56
N SER A 93 -2.30 -9.63 2.55
CA SER A 93 -1.56 -8.39 2.81
C SER A 93 -2.42 -7.34 3.53
N ILE A 94 -3.69 -7.15 3.13
CA ILE A 94 -4.58 -6.20 3.82
C ILE A 94 -5.08 -6.72 5.17
N GLU A 95 -5.10 -8.03 5.42
CA GLU A 95 -5.35 -8.60 6.77
C GLU A 95 -4.21 -8.25 7.74
N HIS A 96 -2.96 -8.26 7.26
CA HIS A 96 -1.80 -7.74 8.00
C HIS A 96 -1.88 -6.22 8.26
N GLY A 97 -2.71 -5.49 7.54
CA GLY A 97 -2.81 -4.02 7.66
C GLY A 97 -2.09 -3.26 6.55
N HIS A 98 -1.65 -3.95 5.51
CA HIS A 98 -1.17 -3.24 4.32
C HIS A 98 -2.31 -2.50 3.62
N VAL A 99 -1.97 -1.41 2.94
CA VAL A 99 -2.84 -0.81 1.93
C VAL A 99 -2.37 -1.27 0.56
N VAL A 100 -3.30 -1.76 -0.27
CA VAL A 100 -3.02 -2.13 -1.65
C VAL A 100 -3.52 -1.05 -2.59
N VAL A 101 -2.64 -0.60 -3.49
CA VAL A 101 -2.91 0.39 -4.53
C VAL A 101 -2.94 -0.32 -5.88
N TYR A 102 -4.09 -0.33 -6.54
CA TYR A 102 -4.25 -0.89 -7.89
C TYR A 102 -4.20 0.24 -8.92
N TYR A 103 -3.41 0.07 -9.98
CA TYR A 103 -3.21 1.06 -11.02
C TYR A 103 -3.11 0.44 -12.41
N GLU A 104 -3.32 1.25 -13.46
CA GLU A 104 -3.01 0.87 -14.86
C GLU A 104 -2.17 1.96 -15.52
N ASN A 105 -2.74 3.11 -15.82
CA ASN A 105 -2.07 4.25 -16.45
C ASN A 105 -2.34 5.55 -15.66
N PRO A 106 -1.97 5.64 -14.38
CA PRO A 106 -2.35 6.76 -13.51
C PRO A 106 -1.56 8.04 -13.76
N GLY A 107 -0.62 8.02 -14.73
CA GLY A 107 0.33 9.10 -15.00
C GLY A 107 1.68 8.93 -14.30
N VAL A 108 2.69 9.63 -14.82
CA VAL A 108 4.09 9.47 -14.37
C VAL A 108 4.29 9.91 -12.91
N ASP A 109 3.60 10.98 -12.50
CA ASP A 109 3.70 11.50 -11.14
C ASP A 109 3.11 10.51 -10.13
N ALA A 110 1.96 9.89 -10.43
CA ALA A 110 1.36 8.86 -9.60
C ALA A 110 2.28 7.64 -9.43
N ILE A 111 2.92 7.18 -10.51
CA ILE A 111 3.89 6.09 -10.46
C ILE A 111 5.07 6.44 -9.57
N GLN A 112 5.56 7.68 -9.61
CA GLN A 112 6.64 8.11 -8.74
C GLN A 112 6.21 8.12 -7.26
N PHE A 113 5.02 8.64 -6.94
CA PHE A 113 4.45 8.56 -5.59
C PHE A 113 4.36 7.11 -5.10
N PHE A 114 3.87 6.17 -5.93
CA PHE A 114 3.75 4.76 -5.51
C PHE A 114 5.12 4.14 -5.23
N LYS A 115 6.13 4.42 -6.04
CA LYS A 115 7.51 3.93 -5.80
C LYS A 115 8.09 4.50 -4.50
N ASP A 116 7.96 5.80 -4.29
CA ASP A 116 8.50 6.46 -3.10
C ASP A 116 7.77 5.96 -1.83
N TRP A 117 6.44 5.91 -1.83
CA TRP A 117 5.67 5.47 -0.68
C TRP A 117 5.82 3.98 -0.38
N THR A 118 5.90 3.10 -1.38
CA THR A 118 6.14 1.67 -1.15
C THR A 118 7.56 1.38 -0.68
N SER A 119 8.53 2.22 -1.00
CA SER A 119 9.88 2.09 -0.47
C SER A 119 10.03 2.63 0.95
N PHE A 120 9.15 3.53 1.35
CA PHE A 120 9.14 4.13 2.69
C PHE A 120 8.27 3.33 3.67
N TYR A 121 7.11 2.82 3.21
CA TYR A 121 6.20 2.01 4.00
C TYR A 121 6.36 0.53 3.62
N ASP A 122 7.41 -0.10 4.15
CA ASP A 122 7.81 -1.49 3.88
C ASP A 122 7.63 -2.44 5.06
N GLY A 123 6.98 -1.98 6.13
CA GLY A 123 6.74 -2.77 7.34
C GLY A 123 5.81 -3.96 7.11
N ASN A 124 6.07 -5.08 7.79
CA ASN A 124 5.30 -6.33 7.64
C ASN A 124 3.84 -6.21 8.06
N TRP A 125 3.49 -5.22 8.89
CA TRP A 125 2.15 -5.03 9.45
C TRP A 125 1.52 -3.70 9.09
N ASP A 126 2.25 -2.85 8.40
CA ASP A 126 1.81 -1.51 8.02
C ASP A 126 2.40 -1.05 6.68
N GLY A 127 2.67 -2.00 5.80
CA GLY A 127 3.27 -1.74 4.51
C GLY A 127 2.30 -1.20 3.45
N LEU A 128 2.87 -0.82 2.32
CA LEU A 128 2.14 -0.42 1.13
C LEU A 128 2.51 -1.33 -0.04
N VAL A 129 1.51 -1.82 -0.78
CA VAL A 129 1.68 -2.66 -1.96
C VAL A 129 1.06 -1.97 -3.16
N ALA A 130 1.83 -1.67 -4.20
CA ALA A 130 1.31 -1.12 -5.45
C ALA A 130 1.42 -2.15 -6.57
N VAL A 131 0.28 -2.46 -7.23
CA VAL A 131 0.18 -3.52 -8.24
C VAL A 131 -0.60 -3.06 -9.46
N PRO A 132 -0.22 -3.50 -10.67
CA PRO A 132 -1.01 -3.22 -11.87
C PRO A 132 -2.34 -3.99 -11.87
N ALA A 133 -3.37 -3.36 -12.46
CA ALA A 133 -4.68 -3.97 -12.68
C ALA A 133 -5.30 -3.39 -13.97
N THR A 134 -5.56 -4.25 -14.96
CA THR A 134 -6.08 -3.83 -16.27
C THR A 134 -7.48 -3.20 -16.19
N GLY A 135 -7.86 -2.35 -17.14
CA GLY A 135 -9.20 -1.74 -17.24
C GLY A 135 -9.50 -0.69 -16.18
N LEU A 136 -8.47 -0.08 -15.58
CA LEU A 136 -8.59 1.09 -14.72
C LEU A 136 -8.40 2.40 -15.48
N GLY A 137 -7.67 2.38 -16.60
CA GLY A 137 -7.29 3.61 -17.30
C GLY A 137 -6.44 4.50 -16.38
N SER A 138 -6.84 5.77 -16.20
CA SER A 138 -6.20 6.71 -15.25
C SER A 138 -6.58 6.47 -13.79
N ALA A 139 -7.66 5.73 -13.53
CA ALA A 139 -8.16 5.53 -12.19
C ALA A 139 -7.20 4.69 -11.32
N VAL A 140 -7.24 4.97 -10.03
CA VAL A 140 -6.53 4.25 -8.97
C VAL A 140 -7.55 3.72 -7.97
N VAL A 141 -7.37 2.48 -7.51
CA VAL A 141 -8.19 1.90 -6.44
C VAL A 141 -7.28 1.56 -5.27
N LEU A 142 -7.62 2.05 -4.09
CA LEU A 142 -6.96 1.72 -2.83
C LEU A 142 -7.86 0.79 -2.02
N THR A 143 -7.28 -0.26 -1.44
CA THR A 143 -7.98 -1.17 -0.53
C THR A 143 -7.22 -1.36 0.77
N ALA A 144 -7.99 -1.48 1.85
CA ALA A 144 -7.57 -1.97 3.15
C ALA A 144 -8.65 -2.93 3.65
N TRP A 145 -8.51 -3.51 4.85
CA TRP A 145 -9.51 -4.48 5.34
C TRP A 145 -10.91 -3.87 5.42
N GLN A 146 -11.85 -4.40 4.62
CA GLN A 146 -13.23 -3.92 4.46
C GLN A 146 -13.36 -2.47 3.95
N LYS A 147 -12.32 -1.90 3.41
CA LYS A 147 -12.32 -0.52 2.89
C LYS A 147 -11.85 -0.48 1.45
N MET A 148 -12.53 0.35 0.66
CA MET A 148 -12.18 0.60 -0.73
C MET A 148 -12.36 2.08 -1.05
N TYR A 149 -11.38 2.63 -1.75
CA TYR A 149 -11.43 3.99 -2.25
C TYR A 149 -11.02 4.02 -3.73
N ARG A 150 -11.92 4.52 -4.58
CA ARG A 150 -11.64 4.72 -6.00
C ARG A 150 -11.42 6.21 -6.27
N LEU A 151 -10.33 6.49 -6.94
CA LEU A 151 -9.97 7.80 -7.50
C LEU A 151 -10.02 7.66 -9.02
N ASP A 152 -10.92 8.38 -9.70
CA ASP A 152 -11.02 8.32 -11.16
C ASP A 152 -9.82 9.00 -11.84
N ASP A 153 -9.27 10.03 -11.19
CA ASP A 153 -7.96 10.59 -11.45
C ASP A 153 -7.13 10.55 -10.16
N PHE A 154 -5.82 10.35 -10.28
CA PHE A 154 -4.96 10.27 -9.11
C PHE A 154 -4.88 11.62 -8.38
N ASP A 155 -5.31 11.60 -7.13
CA ASP A 155 -5.21 12.70 -6.17
C ASP A 155 -4.28 12.26 -5.04
N PRO A 156 -3.06 12.77 -4.96
CA PRO A 156 -2.07 12.36 -3.95
C PRO A 156 -2.52 12.66 -2.52
N ALA A 157 -3.27 13.75 -2.30
CA ALA A 157 -3.76 14.08 -0.96
C ALA A 157 -4.84 13.09 -0.51
N ALA A 158 -5.79 12.77 -1.40
CA ALA A 158 -6.82 11.78 -1.12
C ALA A 158 -6.24 10.38 -0.88
N ALA A 159 -5.24 9.97 -1.67
CA ALA A 159 -4.57 8.69 -1.52
C ALA A 159 -3.77 8.64 -0.21
N ALA A 160 -3.01 9.69 0.12
CA ALA A 160 -2.26 9.80 1.37
C ALA A 160 -3.18 9.73 2.60
N ALA A 161 -4.33 10.44 2.58
CA ALA A 161 -5.29 10.39 3.67
C ALA A 161 -5.86 8.98 3.89
N PHE A 162 -6.17 8.24 2.81
CA PHE A 162 -6.61 6.85 2.91
C PHE A 162 -5.50 5.95 3.50
N ILE A 163 -4.28 6.06 3.01
CA ILE A 163 -3.14 5.28 3.48
C ILE A 163 -2.90 5.56 4.95
N ASP A 164 -2.85 6.81 5.37
CA ASP A 164 -2.62 7.18 6.78
C ASP A 164 -3.72 6.65 7.70
N LEU A 165 -4.99 6.74 7.27
CA LEU A 165 -6.11 6.30 8.11
C LEU A 165 -6.18 4.77 8.25
N TYR A 166 -5.83 3.99 7.23
CA TYR A 166 -6.08 2.55 7.22
C TYR A 166 -4.83 1.67 7.29
N ARG A 167 -3.65 2.21 7.00
CA ARG A 167 -2.39 1.47 7.11
C ARG A 167 -2.11 1.06 8.55
N GLY A 168 -1.65 -0.16 8.77
CA GLY A 168 -1.32 -0.70 10.10
C GLY A 168 -2.53 -1.04 10.97
N ARG A 169 -3.73 -1.13 10.38
CA ARG A 169 -4.99 -1.40 11.09
C ARG A 169 -5.70 -2.67 10.59
N GLY A 170 -4.92 -3.63 10.12
CA GLY A 170 -5.42 -4.95 9.78
C GLY A 170 -5.88 -5.73 11.02
N PRO A 171 -6.83 -6.65 10.87
CA PRO A 171 -7.42 -7.36 12.01
C PRO A 171 -6.48 -8.37 12.66
N GLU A 172 -5.43 -8.85 11.96
CA GLU A 172 -4.55 -9.86 12.51
C GLU A 172 -3.60 -9.28 13.56
N ASN A 173 -2.98 -8.13 13.31
CA ASN A 173 -2.07 -7.46 14.24
C ASN A 173 -2.07 -5.94 14.03
N PRO A 174 -3.04 -5.21 14.56
CA PRO A 174 -3.06 -3.76 14.44
C PRO A 174 -1.87 -3.13 15.18
N VAL A 175 -1.08 -2.33 14.45
CA VAL A 175 0.13 -1.65 14.97
C VAL A 175 0.00 -0.12 15.01
N ARG A 176 -1.15 0.42 14.56
CA ARG A 176 -1.46 1.86 14.56
C ARG A 176 -2.87 2.15 15.05
#